data_e95e3d775efbf1efa4a6be752867cbb5
#
_entry.id   e95e3d775efbf1efa4a6be752867cbb5
#
_cell.length_a   1.000
_cell.length_b   1.000
_cell.length_c   1.000
_cell.angle_alpha   90.00
_cell.angle_beta   90.00
_cell.angle_gamma   90.00
#
_symmetry.space_group_name_H-M   'P 1'
#
loop_
_entity.id
_entity.type
_entity.pdbx_description
1 polymer ?
#
loop_
_entity_poly.entity_id
_entity_poly.type
_entity_poly.pdbx_seq_one_letter_code
_entity_poly.pdbx_strand_id
1 'polypeptide(L)'
;MCPNGDLRVDTMERLTPSPAAETPEAKKPPRKAKPAPRADVAAAPPPADPPRPAADKSASATSSVNIEAFAKNIARMVEQGGRALAAYLKPREEGRAGEDDADLVTDAVKTLSQVMEYWLADPQRSLHLQNMLGKSYLDLWASTVKRMAGEAAAPVAAPDPRDKRFADPEWSSNQFFDFLKQTYLLTTDWANRLVRDAEGLDPHTRQKAEFYMRQIANAISPSNFVLTNPELLRATLTSNAENLVDGMRMLAEDIEAGGGTLRIRQSDRKSVV
;
A
#
# COMPACT_ATOMS: atom_id res chain seq x y z
N MET A 1 9.00 43.15 -59.81
CA MET A 1 9.34 42.04 -60.72
C MET A 1 8.80 40.77 -60.13
N CYS A 2 7.57 40.38 -60.47
CA CYS A 2 7.06 39.02 -60.48
C CYS A 2 7.56 38.32 -61.75
N PRO A 3 7.54 36.99 -61.85
CA PRO A 3 6.32 36.19 -61.98
C PRO A 3 6.39 34.81 -61.27
N ASN A 4 5.24 34.30 -60.81
CA ASN A 4 4.29 33.41 -61.49
C ASN A 4 4.73 31.94 -61.68
N GLY A 5 3.83 31.09 -61.28
CA GLY A 5 3.43 29.81 -61.81
C GLY A 5 3.56 28.66 -60.86
N ASP A 6 2.70 27.72 -60.65
CA ASP A 6 1.34 27.50 -61.16
C ASP A 6 0.69 26.38 -60.36
N LEU A 7 -0.57 26.42 -60.27
CA LEU A 7 -1.51 25.40 -59.85
C LEU A 7 -1.29 24.05 -60.56
N ARG A 8 -1.53 22.93 -59.84
CA ARG A 8 -2.32 21.82 -60.40
C ARG A 8 -3.06 21.07 -59.35
N VAL A 9 -4.35 21.16 -59.43
CA VAL A 9 -5.42 20.32 -58.92
C VAL A 9 -5.58 19.18 -59.92
N ASP A 10 -5.74 17.95 -59.44
CA ASP A 10 -6.44 16.85 -60.12
C ASP A 10 -6.87 15.86 -59.05
N THR A 11 -8.10 15.84 -58.71
CA THR A 11 -9.30 15.27 -59.30
C THR A 11 -9.37 13.73 -59.19
N MET A 12 -10.32 13.33 -58.36
CA MET A 12 -11.28 12.19 -58.41
C MET A 12 -10.84 10.88 -59.08
N GLU A 13 -11.14 9.78 -58.35
CA GLU A 13 -12.09 8.71 -58.72
C GLU A 13 -12.14 7.68 -57.63
N ARG A 14 -13.25 7.58 -56.94
CA ARG A 14 -14.38 6.65 -57.09
C ARG A 14 -13.99 5.23 -57.54
N LEU A 15 -14.26 4.26 -56.67
CA LEU A 15 -15.18 3.14 -56.97
C LEU A 15 -15.09 2.04 -55.91
N THR A 16 -16.18 1.86 -55.20
CA THR A 16 -16.57 0.56 -54.60
C THR A 16 -16.92 -0.41 -55.72
N PRO A 17 -16.91 -1.75 -55.51
CA PRO A 17 -18.05 -2.38 -54.85
C PRO A 17 -17.72 -3.60 -53.98
N SER A 18 -18.60 -3.85 -53.03
CA SER A 18 -18.95 -5.19 -52.56
C SER A 18 -19.67 -5.97 -53.67
N PRO A 19 -19.66 -7.29 -53.77
CA PRO A 19 -20.47 -8.15 -52.92
C PRO A 19 -19.99 -9.60 -52.76
N ALA A 20 -20.66 -10.32 -51.92
CA ALA A 20 -21.23 -11.68 -51.97
C ALA A 20 -20.98 -12.37 -50.62
N ALA A 21 -21.95 -12.48 -49.81
CA ALA A 21 -23.00 -13.46 -49.65
C ALA A 21 -22.58 -14.92 -49.93
N GLU A 22 -22.36 -15.71 -48.87
CA GLU A 22 -22.68 -17.13 -48.89
C GLU A 22 -23.31 -17.56 -47.60
N THR A 23 -24.46 -18.13 -47.75
CA THR A 23 -25.44 -18.61 -46.78
C THR A 23 -25.20 -20.12 -46.45
N PRO A 24 -25.97 -20.76 -45.61
CA PRO A 24 -25.58 -21.42 -44.37
C PRO A 24 -25.59 -22.92 -44.49
N GLU A 25 -24.77 -23.61 -43.71
CA GLU A 25 -24.82 -25.06 -43.68
C GLU A 25 -25.55 -25.60 -42.44
N ALA A 26 -26.33 -26.57 -42.69
CA ALA A 26 -27.47 -27.13 -42.03
C ALA A 26 -27.22 -27.69 -40.62
N LYS A 27 -28.22 -27.48 -39.78
CA LYS A 27 -28.49 -28.16 -38.49
C LYS A 27 -28.70 -29.68 -38.71
N LYS A 28 -27.96 -30.51 -37.96
CA LYS A 28 -28.34 -31.90 -37.70
C LYS A 28 -29.27 -31.97 -36.47
N PRO A 29 -30.32 -32.78 -36.53
CA PRO A 29 -31.29 -32.94 -35.44
C PRO A 29 -30.77 -33.86 -34.33
N PRO A 30 -31.30 -33.72 -33.09
CA PRO A 30 -30.87 -34.52 -31.95
C PRO A 30 -31.40 -35.94 -31.99
N ARG A 31 -30.55 -36.90 -31.64
CA ARG A 31 -30.90 -38.33 -31.50
C ARG A 31 -31.85 -38.50 -30.31
N LYS A 32 -32.95 -39.22 -30.58
CA LYS A 32 -33.94 -39.71 -29.59
C LYS A 32 -33.27 -40.64 -28.59
N ALA A 33 -33.40 -40.34 -27.30
CA ALA A 33 -33.05 -41.23 -26.21
C ALA A 33 -34.06 -42.35 -26.06
N LYS A 34 -33.55 -43.57 -25.81
CA LYS A 34 -34.26 -44.80 -25.57
C LYS A 34 -34.80 -44.83 -24.14
N PRO A 35 -35.99 -45.31 -23.85
CA PRO A 35 -36.53 -45.42 -22.50
C PRO A 35 -35.86 -46.53 -21.70
N ALA A 36 -35.47 -46.23 -20.46
CA ALA A 36 -34.98 -47.19 -19.49
C ALA A 36 -36.14 -47.90 -18.76
N PRO A 37 -35.94 -49.13 -18.27
CA PRO A 37 -36.99 -49.92 -17.65
C PRO A 37 -37.34 -49.46 -16.24
N ARG A 38 -38.63 -49.63 -15.90
CA ARG A 38 -39.17 -49.40 -14.56
C ARG A 38 -38.56 -50.44 -13.60
N ALA A 39 -38.00 -49.92 -12.50
CA ALA A 39 -37.64 -50.72 -11.34
C ALA A 39 -38.57 -50.37 -10.16
N ASP A 40 -38.82 -51.40 -9.39
CA ASP A 40 -39.82 -51.58 -8.36
C ASP A 40 -39.85 -50.51 -7.25
N VAL A 41 -41.10 -50.31 -6.79
CA VAL A 41 -41.43 -49.51 -5.63
C VAL A 41 -40.92 -50.22 -4.37
N ALA A 42 -39.84 -49.75 -3.77
CA ALA A 42 -39.45 -50.11 -2.42
C ALA A 42 -39.82 -48.96 -1.46
N ALA A 43 -40.44 -49.33 -0.36
CA ALA A 43 -41.02 -48.45 0.65
C ALA A 43 -40.04 -47.39 1.19
N ALA A 44 -40.54 -46.18 1.35
CA ALA A 44 -39.80 -45.06 1.95
C ALA A 44 -39.45 -45.32 3.42
N PRO A 45 -38.22 -45.04 3.87
CA PRO A 45 -37.89 -44.99 5.29
C PRO A 45 -38.54 -43.77 5.97
N PRO A 46 -38.78 -43.82 7.29
CA PRO A 46 -39.41 -42.75 8.03
C PRO A 46 -38.57 -41.44 8.00
N PRO A 47 -39.22 -40.26 8.16
CA PRO A 47 -38.54 -39.00 8.09
C PRO A 47 -37.47 -38.90 9.17
N ALA A 48 -36.26 -38.57 8.73
CA ALA A 48 -35.16 -38.26 9.64
C ALA A 48 -35.47 -36.97 10.39
N ASP A 49 -35.17 -36.96 11.70
CA ASP A 49 -35.24 -35.79 12.56
C ASP A 49 -34.53 -34.61 11.91
N PRO A 50 -35.05 -33.40 12.10
CA PRO A 50 -34.38 -32.17 11.62
C PRO A 50 -32.98 -32.08 12.22
N PRO A 51 -31.96 -31.73 11.41
CA PRO A 51 -30.60 -31.61 11.91
C PRO A 51 -30.60 -30.57 13.05
N ARG A 52 -30.20 -31.04 14.22
CA ARG A 52 -29.89 -30.19 15.40
C ARG A 52 -28.91 -29.14 14.92
N PRO A 53 -29.14 -27.82 15.14
CA PRO A 53 -28.19 -26.80 14.74
C PRO A 53 -26.83 -27.19 15.31
N ALA A 54 -25.85 -27.38 14.41
CA ALA A 54 -24.46 -27.49 14.80
C ALA A 54 -24.15 -26.20 15.56
N ALA A 55 -23.83 -26.36 16.85
CA ALA A 55 -23.36 -25.25 17.64
C ALA A 55 -22.20 -24.60 16.88
N ASP A 56 -22.45 -23.41 16.40
CA ASP A 56 -21.51 -22.56 15.71
C ASP A 56 -20.31 -22.31 16.65
N LYS A 57 -19.24 -23.10 16.47
CA LYS A 57 -17.97 -22.95 17.20
C LYS A 57 -17.15 -21.80 16.64
N SER A 58 -17.78 -20.93 15.87
CA SER A 58 -17.25 -19.59 15.52
C SER A 58 -17.73 -18.50 16.48
N ALA A 59 -18.03 -18.87 17.75
CA ALA A 59 -18.01 -17.87 18.80
C ALA A 59 -16.57 -17.33 18.86
N SER A 60 -16.40 -16.20 18.19
CA SER A 60 -15.32 -15.26 18.33
C SER A 60 -14.70 -15.38 19.72
N ALA A 61 -13.54 -15.99 19.78
CA ALA A 61 -12.61 -15.75 20.89
C ALA A 61 -12.17 -14.28 20.73
N THR A 62 -13.05 -13.37 21.10
CA THR A 62 -12.67 -12.04 21.52
C THR A 62 -11.90 -12.30 22.81
N SER A 63 -10.60 -12.55 22.66
CA SER A 63 -9.69 -12.56 23.79
C SER A 63 -9.86 -11.19 24.42
N SER A 64 -10.59 -11.12 25.52
CA SER A 64 -10.78 -9.89 26.26
C SER A 64 -9.39 -9.42 26.66
N VAL A 65 -9.01 -8.24 26.17
CA VAL A 65 -7.73 -7.61 26.50
C VAL A 65 -7.64 -7.58 28.02
N ASN A 66 -6.62 -8.22 28.58
CA ASN A 66 -6.36 -8.16 30.02
C ASN A 66 -5.70 -6.78 30.27
N ILE A 67 -6.49 -5.84 30.78
CA ILE A 67 -6.07 -4.45 31.03
C ILE A 67 -4.87 -4.36 31.94
N GLU A 68 -4.81 -5.22 32.98
CA GLU A 68 -3.68 -5.25 33.91
C GLU A 68 -2.40 -5.74 33.22
N ALA A 69 -2.48 -6.86 32.49
CA ALA A 69 -1.36 -7.37 31.72
C ALA A 69 -0.91 -6.39 30.65
N PHE A 70 -1.85 -5.75 29.97
CA PHE A 70 -1.57 -4.71 28.95
C PHE A 70 -0.83 -3.51 29.59
N ALA A 71 -1.35 -2.95 30.70
CA ALA A 71 -0.72 -1.82 31.37
C ALA A 71 0.70 -2.17 31.87
N LYS A 72 0.89 -3.37 32.45
CA LYS A 72 2.19 -3.87 32.87
C LYS A 72 3.17 -3.98 31.71
N ASN A 73 2.72 -4.50 30.57
CA ASN A 73 3.56 -4.65 29.40
C ASN A 73 3.90 -3.29 28.77
N ILE A 74 2.98 -2.32 28.75
CA ILE A 74 3.30 -0.94 28.33
C ILE A 74 4.38 -0.33 29.25
N ALA A 75 4.30 -0.51 30.57
CA ALA A 75 5.35 -0.02 31.48
C ALA A 75 6.72 -0.67 31.16
N ARG A 76 6.74 -1.98 30.91
CA ARG A 76 7.96 -2.72 30.53
C ARG A 76 8.49 -2.25 29.16
N MET A 77 7.62 -1.99 28.19
CA MET A 77 8.01 -1.42 26.89
C MET A 77 8.70 -0.05 27.06
N VAL A 78 8.15 0.82 27.92
CA VAL A 78 8.77 2.14 28.22
C VAL A 78 10.13 1.95 28.89
N GLU A 79 10.29 1.01 29.82
CA GLU A 79 11.58 0.68 30.43
C GLU A 79 12.62 0.24 29.38
N GLN A 80 12.23 -0.68 28.48
CA GLN A 80 13.13 -1.12 27.40
C GLN A 80 13.43 0.02 26.40
N GLY A 81 12.46 0.92 26.15
CA GLY A 81 12.66 2.13 25.37
C GLY A 81 13.69 3.08 26.00
N GLY A 82 13.63 3.25 27.33
CA GLY A 82 14.64 4.01 28.08
C GLY A 82 16.04 3.40 27.96
N ARG A 83 16.13 2.08 28.01
CA ARG A 83 17.39 1.35 27.80
C ARG A 83 17.93 1.55 26.38
N ALA A 84 17.07 1.45 25.35
CA ALA A 84 17.46 1.69 23.96
C ALA A 84 17.97 3.13 23.77
N LEU A 85 17.25 4.11 24.35
CA LEU A 85 17.64 5.52 24.29
C LEU A 85 18.98 5.77 24.97
N ALA A 86 19.21 5.22 26.16
CA ALA A 86 20.48 5.33 26.88
C ALA A 86 21.64 4.72 26.06
N ALA A 87 21.42 3.54 25.46
CA ALA A 87 22.42 2.90 24.59
C ALA A 87 22.74 3.75 23.34
N TYR A 88 21.74 4.44 22.80
CA TYR A 88 21.90 5.35 21.67
C TYR A 88 22.64 6.65 22.02
N LEU A 89 22.34 7.25 23.17
CA LEU A 89 22.91 8.52 23.60
C LEU A 89 24.35 8.41 24.12
N LYS A 90 24.67 7.33 24.86
CA LYS A 90 25.95 7.14 25.52
C LYS A 90 27.18 7.36 24.62
N PRO A 91 27.30 6.76 23.42
CA PRO A 91 28.46 7.01 22.54
C PRO A 91 28.51 8.44 22.00
N ARG A 92 27.35 9.12 21.89
CA ARG A 92 27.24 10.51 21.43
C ARG A 92 27.72 11.48 22.51
N GLU A 93 27.37 11.23 23.77
CA GLU A 93 27.88 12.00 24.92
C GLU A 93 29.39 11.82 25.09
N GLU A 94 29.93 10.67 24.73
CA GLU A 94 31.34 10.35 24.75
C GLU A 94 32.10 10.87 23.50
N GLY A 95 31.42 11.57 22.58
CA GLY A 95 32.00 12.11 21.34
C GLY A 95 32.42 11.08 20.31
N ARG A 96 31.90 9.86 20.41
CA ARG A 96 32.28 8.73 19.55
C ARG A 96 31.35 8.51 18.35
N ALA A 97 30.22 9.18 18.31
CA ALA A 97 29.25 8.99 17.22
C ALA A 97 28.51 10.29 16.90
N GLY A 98 28.28 10.58 15.63
CA GLY A 98 27.32 11.61 15.26
C GLY A 98 27.64 12.46 14.03
N GLU A 99 28.86 12.50 13.53
CA GLU A 99 29.19 13.34 12.37
C GLU A 99 28.53 12.81 11.08
N ASP A 100 28.62 11.50 10.82
CA ASP A 100 28.07 10.88 9.60
C ASP A 100 26.55 11.02 9.48
N ASP A 101 25.82 10.92 10.60
CA ASP A 101 24.34 11.04 10.61
C ASP A 101 23.87 12.48 10.32
N ALA A 102 24.61 13.48 10.86
CA ALA A 102 24.32 14.89 10.63
C ALA A 102 24.60 15.29 9.18
N ASP A 103 25.64 14.75 8.59
CA ASP A 103 26.00 14.97 7.19
C ASP A 103 24.95 14.39 6.24
N LEU A 104 24.43 13.20 6.53
CA LEU A 104 23.37 12.57 5.73
C LEU A 104 22.07 13.41 5.74
N VAL A 105 21.67 13.90 6.91
CA VAL A 105 20.49 14.76 7.04
C VAL A 105 20.69 16.08 6.31
N THR A 106 21.86 16.68 6.47
CA THR A 106 22.21 17.93 5.80
C THR A 106 22.20 17.78 4.28
N ASP A 107 22.75 16.69 3.76
CA ASP A 107 22.76 16.38 2.33
C ASP A 107 21.35 16.13 1.79
N ALA A 108 20.50 15.42 2.55
CA ALA A 108 19.10 15.21 2.19
C ALA A 108 18.33 16.55 2.13
N VAL A 109 18.47 17.41 3.14
CA VAL A 109 17.84 18.74 3.17
C VAL A 109 18.31 19.57 1.99
N LYS A 110 19.62 19.64 1.74
CA LYS A 110 20.18 20.39 0.61
C LYS A 110 19.64 19.88 -0.74
N THR A 111 19.60 18.57 -0.92
CA THR A 111 19.10 17.94 -2.16
C THR A 111 17.62 18.23 -2.39
N LEU A 112 16.80 18.06 -1.36
CA LEU A 112 15.36 18.30 -1.46
C LEU A 112 15.02 19.78 -1.57
N SER A 113 15.82 20.67 -0.99
CA SER A 113 15.68 22.13 -1.15
C SER A 113 15.81 22.55 -2.62
N GLN A 114 16.71 21.95 -3.39
CA GLN A 114 16.85 22.24 -4.82
C GLN A 114 15.57 21.84 -5.61
N VAL A 115 14.93 20.72 -5.25
CA VAL A 115 13.64 20.37 -5.81
C VAL A 115 12.58 21.40 -5.47
N MET A 116 12.51 21.82 -4.22
CA MET A 116 11.54 22.82 -3.77
C MET A 116 11.79 24.20 -4.40
N GLU A 117 13.04 24.59 -4.58
CA GLU A 117 13.42 25.85 -5.24
C GLU A 117 12.85 25.92 -6.66
N TYR A 118 12.94 24.85 -7.45
CA TYR A 118 12.32 24.78 -8.78
C TYR A 118 10.81 25.06 -8.73
N TRP A 119 10.09 24.47 -7.78
CA TRP A 119 8.64 24.64 -7.66
C TRP A 119 8.23 26.01 -7.14
N LEU A 120 9.02 26.59 -6.22
CA LEU A 120 8.73 27.88 -5.61
C LEU A 120 9.16 29.07 -6.48
N ALA A 121 10.05 28.86 -7.43
CA ALA A 121 10.53 29.91 -8.34
C ALA A 121 9.42 30.45 -9.26
N ASP A 122 8.37 29.66 -9.50
CA ASP A 122 7.25 30.03 -10.36
C ASP A 122 5.90 29.82 -9.62
N PRO A 123 5.14 30.90 -9.35
CA PRO A 123 3.84 30.81 -8.70
C PRO A 123 2.83 29.91 -9.43
N GLN A 124 2.89 29.84 -10.77
CA GLN A 124 1.98 28.98 -11.55
C GLN A 124 2.28 27.51 -11.32
N ARG A 125 3.56 27.14 -11.24
CA ARG A 125 3.97 25.77 -10.89
C ARG A 125 3.53 25.40 -9.49
N SER A 126 3.75 26.27 -8.51
CA SER A 126 3.32 26.06 -7.12
C SER A 126 1.81 25.86 -7.02
N LEU A 127 1.03 26.67 -7.72
CA LEU A 127 -0.44 26.56 -7.74
C LEU A 127 -0.89 25.26 -8.43
N HIS A 128 -0.28 24.91 -9.54
CA HIS A 128 -0.57 23.65 -10.25
C HIS A 128 -0.36 22.44 -9.34
N LEU A 129 0.74 22.43 -8.63
CA LEU A 129 1.11 21.37 -7.69
C LEU A 129 0.11 21.23 -6.54
N GLN A 130 -0.29 22.35 -5.93
CA GLN A 130 -1.31 22.37 -4.87
C GLN A 130 -2.67 21.88 -5.38
N ASN A 131 -3.05 22.27 -6.59
CA ASN A 131 -4.30 21.86 -7.21
C ASN A 131 -4.33 20.35 -7.49
N MET A 132 -3.21 19.76 -7.93
CA MET A 132 -3.10 18.32 -8.14
C MET A 132 -3.33 17.53 -6.85
N LEU A 133 -2.67 17.92 -5.77
CA LEU A 133 -2.83 17.27 -4.46
C LEU A 133 -4.24 17.50 -3.92
N GLY A 134 -4.73 18.74 -3.95
CA GLY A 134 -6.07 19.10 -3.50
C GLY A 134 -7.16 18.30 -4.21
N LYS A 135 -7.08 18.19 -5.54
CA LYS A 135 -8.01 17.36 -6.31
C LYS A 135 -7.99 15.90 -5.88
N SER A 136 -6.82 15.31 -5.72
CA SER A 136 -6.68 13.91 -5.30
C SER A 136 -7.32 13.65 -3.94
N TYR A 137 -7.17 14.59 -2.99
CA TYR A 137 -7.82 14.49 -1.68
C TYR A 137 -9.34 14.67 -1.74
N LEU A 138 -9.83 15.57 -2.59
CA LEU A 138 -11.29 15.73 -2.80
C LEU A 138 -11.89 14.47 -3.42
N ASP A 139 -11.23 13.87 -4.39
CA ASP A 139 -11.66 12.61 -5.01
C ASP A 139 -11.67 11.46 -3.98
N LEU A 140 -10.63 11.39 -3.13
CA LEU A 140 -10.57 10.41 -2.03
C LEU A 140 -11.70 10.61 -1.03
N TRP A 141 -11.95 11.84 -0.62
CA TRP A 141 -13.04 12.17 0.30
C TRP A 141 -14.41 11.79 -0.29
N ALA A 142 -14.66 12.18 -1.54
CA ALA A 142 -15.91 11.85 -2.22
C ALA A 142 -16.12 10.33 -2.35
N SER A 143 -15.06 9.57 -2.71
CA SER A 143 -15.09 8.11 -2.76
C SER A 143 -15.37 7.49 -1.39
N THR A 144 -14.75 8.03 -0.33
CA THR A 144 -14.94 7.55 1.04
C THR A 144 -16.39 7.78 1.51
N VAL A 145 -16.93 8.98 1.29
CA VAL A 145 -18.32 9.30 1.64
C VAL A 145 -19.31 8.36 0.93
N LYS A 146 -19.13 8.09 -0.36
CA LYS A 146 -19.95 7.14 -1.11
C LYS A 146 -19.93 5.76 -0.48
N ARG A 147 -18.75 5.24 -0.14
CA ARG A 147 -18.61 3.93 0.51
C ARG A 147 -19.23 3.90 1.90
N MET A 148 -19.15 4.98 2.67
CA MET A 148 -19.85 5.12 3.96
C MET A 148 -21.37 5.09 3.80
N ALA A 149 -21.88 5.59 2.69
CA ALA A 149 -23.31 5.52 2.33
C ALA A 149 -23.74 4.15 1.80
N GLY A 150 -22.82 3.17 1.71
CA GLY A 150 -23.09 1.82 1.19
C GLY A 150 -23.04 1.74 -0.34
N GLU A 151 -22.59 2.78 -1.03
CA GLU A 151 -22.44 2.78 -2.48
C GLU A 151 -21.12 2.13 -2.89
N ALA A 152 -21.13 1.41 -4.02
CA ALA A 152 -19.91 0.88 -4.60
C ALA A 152 -19.07 2.01 -5.18
N ALA A 153 -17.88 2.23 -4.63
CA ALA A 153 -16.90 3.16 -5.17
C ALA A 153 -15.52 2.50 -5.24
N ALA A 154 -14.87 2.63 -6.40
CA ALA A 154 -13.51 2.17 -6.58
C ALA A 154 -12.53 2.97 -5.70
N PRO A 155 -11.43 2.35 -5.23
CA PRO A 155 -10.37 3.09 -4.55
C PRO A 155 -9.73 4.11 -5.51
N VAL A 156 -9.42 5.30 -4.99
CA VAL A 156 -8.75 6.37 -5.77
C VAL A 156 -7.26 6.05 -5.95
N ALA A 157 -6.66 5.40 -4.95
CA ALA A 157 -5.30 4.91 -5.03
C ALA A 157 -5.23 3.46 -4.53
N ALA A 158 -4.47 2.63 -5.26
CA ALA A 158 -4.21 1.25 -4.90
C ALA A 158 -2.69 1.01 -4.80
N PRO A 159 -2.22 0.19 -3.86
CA PRO A 159 -0.81 -0.15 -3.76
C PRO A 159 -0.39 -1.02 -4.95
N ASP A 160 0.91 -1.05 -5.26
CA ASP A 160 1.48 -2.03 -6.20
C ASP A 160 1.14 -3.44 -5.69
N PRO A 161 0.69 -4.38 -6.55
CA PRO A 161 0.37 -5.75 -6.15
C PRO A 161 1.53 -6.49 -5.47
N ARG A 162 2.77 -6.04 -5.66
CA ARG A 162 3.96 -6.56 -5.00
C ARG A 162 4.22 -5.94 -3.63
N ASP A 163 3.53 -4.86 -3.28
CA ASP A 163 3.67 -4.19 -1.99
C ASP A 163 2.91 -4.95 -0.89
N LYS A 164 3.64 -5.79 -0.18
CA LYS A 164 3.08 -6.63 0.89
C LYS A 164 2.75 -5.87 2.18
N ARG A 165 3.12 -4.60 2.29
CA ARG A 165 2.82 -3.78 3.48
C ARG A 165 1.32 -3.61 3.72
N PHE A 166 0.53 -3.69 2.65
CA PHE A 166 -0.92 -3.53 2.65
C PHE A 166 -1.66 -4.83 2.29
N ALA A 167 -1.04 -6.00 2.57
CA ALA A 167 -1.63 -7.30 2.24
C ALA A 167 -2.75 -7.73 3.20
N ASP A 168 -2.78 -7.22 4.44
CA ASP A 168 -3.84 -7.54 5.39
C ASP A 168 -5.20 -7.07 4.86
N PRO A 169 -6.25 -7.92 4.89
CA PRO A 169 -7.58 -7.59 4.37
C PRO A 169 -8.20 -6.33 4.98
N GLU A 170 -7.88 -6.00 6.23
CA GLU A 170 -8.44 -4.81 6.90
C GLU A 170 -8.00 -3.51 6.25
N TRP A 171 -6.88 -3.48 5.53
CA TRP A 171 -6.51 -2.32 4.70
C TRP A 171 -7.53 -1.98 3.61
N SER A 172 -8.47 -2.87 3.32
CA SER A 172 -9.50 -2.65 2.30
C SER A 172 -10.92 -2.78 2.84
N SER A 173 -11.14 -3.61 3.86
CA SER A 173 -12.45 -3.85 4.45
C SER A 173 -12.82 -2.82 5.54
N ASN A 174 -11.84 -2.28 6.24
CA ASN A 174 -12.04 -1.25 7.26
C ASN A 174 -11.85 0.14 6.65
N GLN A 175 -12.88 0.97 6.71
CA GLN A 175 -12.90 2.30 6.07
C GLN A 175 -11.81 3.24 6.59
N PHE A 176 -11.46 3.17 7.88
CA PHE A 176 -10.40 3.98 8.47
C PHE A 176 -9.04 3.61 7.89
N PHE A 177 -8.70 2.33 7.90
CA PHE A 177 -7.42 1.87 7.37
C PHE A 177 -7.33 2.04 5.85
N ASP A 178 -8.43 1.84 5.12
CA ASP A 178 -8.46 2.08 3.69
C ASP A 178 -8.25 3.56 3.34
N PHE A 179 -8.91 4.48 4.06
CA PHE A 179 -8.69 5.92 3.90
C PHE A 179 -7.24 6.30 4.20
N LEU A 180 -6.67 5.80 5.29
CA LEU A 180 -5.30 6.07 5.70
C LEU A 180 -4.28 5.54 4.68
N LYS A 181 -4.46 4.32 4.19
CA LYS A 181 -3.66 3.73 3.11
C LYS A 181 -3.70 4.61 1.86
N GLN A 182 -4.89 4.98 1.39
CA GLN A 182 -5.04 5.78 0.18
C GLN A 182 -4.45 7.19 0.35
N THR A 183 -4.63 7.82 1.51
CA THR A 183 -4.00 9.10 1.86
C THR A 183 -2.48 9.01 1.73
N TYR A 184 -1.89 7.98 2.30
CA TYR A 184 -0.44 7.73 2.21
C TYR A 184 0.01 7.53 0.76
N LEU A 185 -0.69 6.70 -0.02
CA LEU A 185 -0.35 6.42 -1.41
C LEU A 185 -0.45 7.68 -2.28
N LEU A 186 -1.49 8.48 -2.13
CA LEU A 186 -1.66 9.74 -2.86
C LEU A 186 -0.57 10.75 -2.51
N THR A 187 -0.26 10.91 -1.22
CA THR A 187 0.79 11.83 -0.75
C THR A 187 2.16 11.41 -1.28
N THR A 188 2.48 10.12 -1.23
CA THR A 188 3.78 9.63 -1.68
C THR A 188 3.91 9.66 -3.22
N ASP A 189 2.85 9.40 -3.97
CA ASP A 189 2.88 9.57 -5.42
C ASP A 189 3.05 11.05 -5.80
N TRP A 190 2.33 11.96 -5.15
CA TRP A 190 2.51 13.39 -5.33
C TRP A 190 3.96 13.83 -5.02
N ALA A 191 4.52 13.40 -3.89
CA ALA A 191 5.88 13.71 -3.48
C ALA A 191 6.93 13.17 -4.49
N ASN A 192 6.70 11.97 -5.03
CA ASN A 192 7.54 11.41 -6.08
C ASN A 192 7.43 12.21 -7.40
N ARG A 193 6.24 12.74 -7.72
CA ARG A 193 6.07 13.63 -8.89
C ARG A 193 6.83 14.94 -8.72
N LEU A 194 6.90 15.51 -7.50
CA LEU A 194 7.72 16.69 -7.23
C LEU A 194 9.15 16.53 -7.73
N VAL A 195 9.75 15.37 -7.46
CA VAL A 195 11.13 15.10 -7.87
C VAL A 195 11.22 14.81 -9.37
N ARG A 196 10.30 13.99 -9.92
CA ARG A 196 10.35 13.57 -11.33
C ARG A 196 10.12 14.74 -12.29
N ASP A 197 9.17 15.61 -11.95
CA ASP A 197 8.71 16.68 -12.83
C ASP A 197 9.49 18.00 -12.62
N ALA A 198 10.42 18.05 -11.64
CA ALA A 198 11.33 19.18 -11.48
C ALA A 198 12.34 19.22 -12.63
N GLU A 199 12.23 20.22 -13.49
CA GLU A 199 13.16 20.43 -14.59
C GLU A 199 14.46 21.12 -14.11
N GLY A 200 15.54 20.98 -14.87
CA GLY A 200 16.80 21.64 -14.58
C GLY A 200 17.67 21.00 -13.48
N LEU A 201 17.19 19.95 -12.82
CA LEU A 201 18.02 19.16 -11.91
C LEU A 201 19.00 18.29 -12.72
N ASP A 202 20.26 18.29 -12.33
CA ASP A 202 21.22 17.35 -12.89
C ASP A 202 20.85 15.90 -12.51
N PRO A 203 21.27 14.90 -13.31
CA PRO A 203 20.86 13.51 -13.10
C PRO A 203 21.25 12.94 -11.73
N HIS A 204 22.39 13.34 -11.18
CA HIS A 204 22.85 12.87 -9.87
C HIS A 204 21.98 13.43 -8.73
N THR A 205 21.71 14.72 -8.74
CA THR A 205 20.82 15.38 -7.77
C THR A 205 19.41 14.78 -7.85
N ARG A 206 18.88 14.53 -9.04
CA ARG A 206 17.58 13.88 -9.22
C ARG A 206 17.56 12.49 -8.59
N GLN A 207 18.57 11.67 -8.86
CA GLN A 207 18.67 10.31 -8.29
C GLN A 207 18.76 10.34 -6.76
N LYS A 208 19.53 11.28 -6.18
CA LYS A 208 19.59 11.49 -4.73
C LYS A 208 18.24 11.90 -4.16
N ALA A 209 17.55 12.85 -4.79
CA ALA A 209 16.24 13.31 -4.35
C ALA A 209 15.21 12.17 -4.38
N GLU A 210 15.19 11.35 -5.43
CA GLU A 210 14.34 10.15 -5.50
C GLU A 210 14.67 9.14 -4.40
N PHE A 211 15.95 8.96 -4.11
CA PHE A 211 16.38 8.08 -3.02
C PHE A 211 15.88 8.59 -1.67
N TYR A 212 16.12 9.86 -1.33
CA TYR A 212 15.68 10.44 -0.06
C TYR A 212 14.16 10.45 0.07
N MET A 213 13.44 10.82 -1.00
CA MET A 213 11.98 10.80 -1.00
C MET A 213 11.43 9.40 -0.73
N ARG A 214 12.05 8.38 -1.31
CA ARG A 214 11.68 6.97 -1.06
C ARG A 214 11.95 6.55 0.38
N GLN A 215 13.09 6.97 0.96
CA GLN A 215 13.41 6.68 2.36
C GLN A 215 12.39 7.35 3.31
N ILE A 216 12.06 8.62 3.07
CA ILE A 216 11.05 9.34 3.83
C ILE A 216 9.69 8.66 3.70
N ALA A 217 9.26 8.36 2.47
CA ALA A 217 8.00 7.67 2.23
C ALA A 217 7.94 6.33 2.97
N ASN A 218 9.00 5.53 2.91
CA ASN A 218 9.06 4.26 3.65
C ASN A 218 8.96 4.47 5.16
N ALA A 219 9.67 5.47 5.70
CA ALA A 219 9.69 5.74 7.14
C ALA A 219 8.32 6.16 7.69
N ILE A 220 7.57 6.99 6.94
CA ILE A 220 6.24 7.48 7.35
C ILE A 220 5.08 6.55 6.96
N SER A 221 5.37 5.37 6.41
CA SER A 221 4.32 4.42 6.02
C SER A 221 3.44 4.06 7.22
N PRO A 222 2.10 4.12 7.09
CA PRO A 222 1.19 3.76 8.18
C PRO A 222 1.34 2.29 8.62
N SER A 223 1.92 1.44 7.79
CA SER A 223 2.25 0.06 8.14
C SER A 223 3.33 -0.07 9.22
N ASN A 224 4.07 1.01 9.52
CA ASN A 224 5.17 0.98 10.50
C ASN A 224 4.73 1.27 11.94
N PHE A 225 3.50 1.74 12.14
CA PHE A 225 3.05 2.22 13.44
C PHE A 225 1.92 1.36 13.99
N VAL A 226 1.99 1.05 15.28
CA VAL A 226 1.03 0.14 15.97
C VAL A 226 -0.43 0.57 15.79
N LEU A 227 -0.71 1.86 15.92
CA LEU A 227 -2.08 2.38 15.86
C LEU A 227 -2.64 2.50 14.43
N THR A 228 -1.78 2.48 13.44
CA THR A 228 -2.17 2.68 12.04
C THR A 228 -1.99 1.44 11.17
N ASN A 229 -1.37 0.38 11.71
CA ASN A 229 -1.27 -0.92 11.05
C ASN A 229 -2.28 -1.90 11.66
N PRO A 230 -3.31 -2.35 10.92
CA PRO A 230 -4.36 -3.22 11.45
C PRO A 230 -3.84 -4.56 11.96
N GLU A 231 -2.89 -5.19 11.27
CA GLU A 231 -2.28 -6.45 11.67
C GLU A 231 -1.51 -6.29 12.99
N LEU A 232 -0.67 -5.24 13.07
CA LEU A 232 0.13 -4.97 14.27
C LEU A 232 -0.74 -4.55 15.46
N LEU A 233 -1.78 -3.74 15.23
CA LEU A 233 -2.75 -3.36 16.25
C LEU A 233 -3.47 -4.58 16.81
N ARG A 234 -3.95 -5.46 15.94
CA ARG A 234 -4.61 -6.71 16.34
C ARG A 234 -3.66 -7.63 17.13
N ALA A 235 -2.42 -7.81 16.65
CA ALA A 235 -1.41 -8.59 17.37
C ALA A 235 -1.09 -8.00 18.76
N THR A 236 -1.01 -6.67 18.85
CA THR A 236 -0.73 -5.97 20.12
C THR A 236 -1.87 -6.15 21.14
N LEU A 237 -3.11 -6.03 20.68
CA LEU A 237 -4.27 -6.25 21.55
C LEU A 237 -4.36 -7.72 22.00
N THR A 238 -4.12 -8.66 21.09
CA THR A 238 -4.19 -10.10 21.40
C THR A 238 -3.09 -10.56 22.35
N SER A 239 -1.87 -10.01 22.22
CA SER A 239 -0.74 -10.33 23.09
C SER A 239 -0.68 -9.47 24.38
N ASN A 240 -1.69 -8.61 24.63
CA ASN A 240 -1.65 -7.62 25.69
C ASN A 240 -0.35 -6.77 25.65
N ALA A 241 0.07 -6.34 24.45
CA ALA A 241 1.27 -5.56 24.18
C ALA A 241 2.63 -6.26 24.46
N GLU A 242 2.67 -7.58 24.66
CA GLU A 242 3.92 -8.32 24.87
C GLU A 242 4.85 -8.22 23.65
N ASN A 243 4.28 -8.26 22.43
CA ASN A 243 5.02 -8.06 21.17
C ASN A 243 5.78 -6.72 21.14
N LEU A 244 5.25 -5.67 21.76
CA LEU A 244 5.92 -4.36 21.83
C LEU A 244 7.09 -4.38 22.80
N VAL A 245 6.96 -5.09 23.93
CA VAL A 245 8.06 -5.30 24.89
C VAL A 245 9.22 -6.03 24.22
N ASP A 246 8.90 -7.12 23.51
CA ASP A 246 9.92 -7.91 22.80
C ASP A 246 10.60 -7.09 21.68
N GLY A 247 9.81 -6.35 20.88
CA GLY A 247 10.34 -5.48 19.83
C GLY A 247 11.29 -4.40 20.40
N MET A 248 10.90 -3.76 21.49
CA MET A 248 11.72 -2.73 22.13
C MET A 248 12.99 -3.30 22.79
N ARG A 249 12.88 -4.50 23.40
CA ARG A 249 14.05 -5.23 23.94
C ARG A 249 15.04 -5.56 22.83
N MET A 250 14.56 -6.11 21.70
CA MET A 250 15.42 -6.42 20.56
C MET A 250 16.09 -5.15 19.98
N LEU A 251 15.37 -4.04 19.92
CA LEU A 251 15.93 -2.76 19.49
C LEU A 251 17.05 -2.29 20.44
N ALA A 252 16.84 -2.37 21.75
CA ALA A 252 17.85 -2.02 22.75
C ALA A 252 19.12 -2.86 22.58
N GLU A 253 18.95 -4.19 22.46
CA GLU A 253 20.06 -5.13 22.25
C GLU A 253 20.83 -4.85 20.95
N ASP A 254 20.13 -4.50 19.85
CA ASP A 254 20.74 -4.19 18.56
C ASP A 254 21.54 -2.87 18.59
N ILE A 255 21.06 -1.85 19.31
CA ILE A 255 21.76 -0.59 19.51
C ILE A 255 23.00 -0.81 20.43
N GLU A 256 22.85 -1.57 21.51
CA GLU A 256 23.97 -1.90 22.41
C GLU A 256 25.07 -2.68 21.65
N ALA A 257 24.68 -3.69 20.86
CA ALA A 257 25.61 -4.48 20.05
C ALA A 257 26.28 -3.67 18.92
N GLY A 258 25.62 -2.60 18.44
CA GLY A 258 26.14 -1.66 17.44
C GLY A 258 26.95 -0.51 18.03
N GLY A 259 27.15 -0.46 19.36
CA GLY A 259 27.90 0.64 20.00
C GLY A 259 27.21 2.00 19.83
N GLY A 260 25.90 2.04 19.90
CA GLY A 260 25.08 3.25 19.76
C GLY A 260 24.55 3.49 18.33
N THR A 261 24.84 2.59 17.40
CA THR A 261 24.25 2.56 16.06
C THR A 261 23.39 1.31 15.89
N LEU A 262 22.36 1.41 15.05
CA LEU A 262 21.48 0.25 14.80
C LEU A 262 22.23 -0.83 14.01
N ARG A 263 22.50 -1.97 14.62
CA ARG A 263 23.08 -3.12 13.95
C ARG A 263 21.97 -4.06 13.46
N ILE A 264 21.78 -4.13 12.15
CA ILE A 264 20.79 -5.04 11.55
C ILE A 264 21.27 -6.47 11.72
N ARG A 265 20.46 -7.29 12.41
CA ARG A 265 20.69 -8.74 12.52
C ARG A 265 20.53 -9.37 11.13
N GLN A 266 21.60 -9.87 10.54
CA GLN A 266 21.49 -10.76 9.40
C GLN A 266 21.08 -12.14 9.93
N SER A 267 19.85 -12.57 9.59
CA SER A 267 19.48 -13.96 9.82
C SER A 267 20.37 -14.80 8.86
N ASP A 268 21.29 -15.57 9.43
CA ASP A 268 21.98 -16.64 8.70
C ASP A 268 20.90 -17.63 8.21
N ARG A 269 20.39 -17.40 7.00
CA ARG A 269 19.79 -18.47 6.23
C ARG A 269 20.92 -19.42 5.87
N LYS A 270 21.23 -20.36 6.77
CA LYS A 270 21.95 -21.57 6.37
C LYS A 270 21.11 -22.18 5.27
N SER A 271 21.58 -22.03 4.05
CA SER A 271 21.12 -22.78 2.91
C SER A 271 21.26 -24.25 3.29
N VAL A 272 20.13 -24.90 3.55
CA VAL A 272 20.08 -26.35 3.56
C VAL A 272 20.27 -26.78 2.12
N VAL A 273 21.46 -27.30 1.83
CA VAL A 273 21.82 -28.01 0.59
C VAL A 273 21.15 -29.38 0.65
#